data_279f73d957340be3265fa3798138d6b5
#
_entry.id   279f73d957340be3265fa3798138d6b5
#
_cell.length_a   1.000
_cell.length_b   1.000
_cell.length_c   1.000
_cell.angle_alpha   90.00
_cell.angle_beta   90.00
_cell.angle_gamma   90.00
#
_symmetry.space_group_name_H-M   'P 1'
#
loop_
_entity.id
_entity.type
_entity.pdbx_description
1 polymer ?
#
loop_
_entity_poly.entity_id
_entity_poly.type
_entity_poly.pdbx_seq_one_letter_code
_entity_poly.pdbx_strand_id
1 'polypeptide(L)' 'MTKTAVVILNWNGINFLKKFLPKVIEYSLNSSTEIWVADNGSSDSSVEWIESSHKEVRLIRLE' A
#
# COMPACT_ATOMS: atom_id res chain seq x y z
N MET A 1 2.62 17.33 16.45
CA MET A 1 2.97 17.02 15.07
C MET A 1 1.83 16.30 14.37
N THR A 2 1.45 16.74 13.19
CA THR A 2 0.34 16.15 12.44
C THR A 2 0.82 14.89 11.72
N LYS A 3 0.05 13.83 11.84
CA LYS A 3 0.33 12.58 11.13
C LYS A 3 -0.55 12.52 9.89
N THR A 4 0.05 12.17 8.76
CA THR A 4 -0.65 12.04 7.50
C THR A 4 -0.80 10.57 7.14
N ALA A 5 -1.96 10.19 6.65
CA ALA A 5 -2.19 8.85 6.15
C ALA A 5 -2.47 8.92 4.65
N VAL A 6 -1.75 8.12 3.89
CA VAL A 6 -2.01 7.95 2.46
C VAL A 6 -2.74 6.63 2.30
N VAL A 7 -3.93 6.67 1.71
CA VAL A 7 -4.75 5.48 1.51
C VAL A 7 -4.84 5.21 0.00
N ILE A 8 -4.41 4.05 -0.40
CA ILE A 8 -4.45 3.62 -1.80
C ILE A 8 -5.52 2.54 -1.92
N LEU A 9 -6.50 2.77 -2.77
CA LEU A 9 -7.50 1.75 -3.07
C LEU A 9 -6.95 0.80 -4.12
N ASN A 10 -7.02 -0.48 -3.84
CA ASN A 10 -6.49 -1.49 -4.74
C ASN A 10 -7.53 -2.54 -5.10
N TRP A 11 -7.63 -2.83 -6.38
CA TRP A 11 -8.41 -3.95 -6.90
C TRP A 11 -7.65 -4.50 -8.11
N ASN A 12 -7.04 -5.67 -7.94
CA ASN A 12 -6.26 -6.32 -8.99
C ASN A 12 -5.20 -5.41 -9.62
N GLY A 13 -4.56 -4.58 -8.79
CA GLY A 13 -3.59 -3.60 -9.26
C GLY A 13 -2.15 -3.97 -9.03
N ILE A 14 -1.80 -5.27 -9.08
CA ILE A 14 -0.44 -5.71 -8.74
C ILE A 14 0.63 -5.02 -9.60
N ASN A 15 0.40 -4.86 -10.89
CA ASN A 15 1.38 -4.23 -11.76
C ASN A 15 1.55 -2.75 -11.42
N PHE A 16 0.45 -2.07 -11.12
CA PHE A 16 0.48 -0.69 -10.69
C PHE A 16 1.23 -0.54 -9.35
N LEU A 17 0.89 -1.41 -8.39
CA LEU A 17 1.53 -1.37 -7.07
C LEU A 17 3.03 -1.60 -7.15
N LYS A 18 3.45 -2.58 -7.95
CA LYS A 18 4.89 -2.87 -8.10
C LYS A 18 5.64 -1.67 -8.69
N LYS A 19 4.97 -0.90 -9.51
CA LYS A 19 5.58 0.25 -10.14
C LYS A 19 5.60 1.48 -9.24
N PHE A 20 4.52 1.74 -8.52
CA PHE A 20 4.34 3.00 -7.82
C PHE A 20 4.52 2.93 -6.32
N LEU A 21 4.19 1.81 -5.68
CA LEU A 21 4.24 1.71 -4.24
C LEU A 21 5.65 1.95 -3.67
N PRO A 22 6.73 1.40 -4.26
CA PRO A 22 8.06 1.69 -3.75
C PRO A 22 8.40 3.18 -3.77
N LYS A 23 7.92 3.91 -4.77
CA LYS A 23 8.15 5.35 -4.85
C LYS A 23 7.38 6.11 -3.78
N VAL A 24 6.16 5.68 -3.50
CA VAL A 24 5.35 6.29 -2.44
C VAL A 24 6.00 6.07 -1.09
N ILE A 25 6.49 4.86 -0.84
CA ILE A 25 7.18 4.53 0.40
C ILE A 25 8.44 5.39 0.55
N GLU A 26 9.24 5.50 -0.49
CA GLU A 26 10.46 6.30 -0.48
C GLU A 26 10.13 7.77 -0.15
N TYR A 27 9.07 8.30 -0.73
CA TYR A 27 8.65 9.67 -0.49
C TYR A 27 8.27 9.91 0.97
N SER A 28 7.74 8.91 1.64
CA SER A 28 7.22 9.07 3.00
C SER A 28 8.24 8.74 4.08
N LEU A 29 9.44 8.28 3.73
CA LEU A 29 10.44 7.87 4.71
C LEU A 29 10.85 8.97 5.68
N ASN A 30 10.87 10.21 5.23
CA ASN A 30 11.30 11.35 6.04
C ASN A 30 10.15 12.20 6.55
N SER A 31 8.95 11.63 6.61
CA SER A 31 7.76 12.35 7.06
C SER A 31 6.97 11.50 8.03
N SER A 32 6.03 12.13 8.73
CA SER A 32 5.11 11.41 9.62
C SER A 32 3.95 10.84 8.83
N THR A 33 4.25 10.10 7.78
CA THR A 33 3.25 9.57 6.87
C THR A 33 3.12 8.06 7.03
N GLU A 34 1.88 7.60 7.20
CA GLU A 34 1.56 6.18 7.17
C GLU A 34 0.98 5.85 5.80
N ILE A 35 1.32 4.68 5.29
CA ILE A 35 0.81 4.23 4.00
C ILE A 35 -0.12 3.05 4.25
N TRP A 36 -1.34 3.18 3.74
CA TRP A 36 -2.37 2.16 3.85
C TRP A 36 -2.80 1.74 2.46
N VAL A 37 -3.00 0.46 2.26
CA VAL A 37 -3.63 -0.05 1.05
C VAL A 37 -4.94 -0.70 1.47
N ALA A 38 -6.04 -0.20 0.91
CA ALA A 38 -7.36 -0.79 1.12
C ALA A 38 -7.67 -1.67 -0.08
N ASP A 39 -7.67 -2.98 0.15
CA ASP A 39 -7.85 -3.95 -0.91
C ASP A 39 -9.31 -4.37 -1.02
N ASN A 40 -9.89 -4.17 -2.19
CA ASN A 40 -11.30 -4.43 -2.44
C ASN A 40 -11.52 -5.78 -3.12
N GLY A 41 -11.04 -6.85 -2.48
CA GLY A 41 -11.28 -8.20 -2.96
C GLY A 41 -10.47 -8.61 -4.16
N SER A 42 -9.18 -8.24 -4.19
CA SER A 42 -8.31 -8.61 -5.31
C SER A 42 -8.15 -10.13 -5.42
N SER A 43 -8.16 -10.61 -6.63
CA SER A 43 -7.89 -12.01 -6.94
C SER A 43 -6.49 -12.23 -7.53
N ASP A 44 -5.74 -11.17 -7.76
CA ASP A 44 -4.36 -11.28 -8.18
C ASP A 44 -3.43 -11.45 -6.95
N SER A 45 -2.13 -11.36 -7.14
CA SER A 45 -1.16 -11.53 -6.07
C SER A 45 -0.83 -10.24 -5.31
N SER A 46 -1.63 -9.18 -5.47
CA SER A 46 -1.31 -7.88 -4.87
C SER A 46 -1.24 -7.92 -3.35
N VAL A 47 -2.19 -8.58 -2.68
CA VAL A 47 -2.19 -8.69 -1.23
C VAL A 47 -0.96 -9.43 -0.73
N GLU A 48 -0.68 -10.59 -1.34
CA GLU A 48 0.48 -11.40 -0.95
C GLU A 48 1.79 -10.65 -1.17
N TRP A 49 1.88 -9.92 -2.27
CA TRP A 49 3.07 -9.14 -2.58
C TRP A 49 3.31 -8.05 -1.53
N ILE A 50 2.25 -7.33 -1.12
CA ILE A 50 2.39 -6.31 -0.10
C ILE A 50 2.82 -6.93 1.23
N GLU A 51 2.17 -8.02 1.62
CA GLU A 51 2.46 -8.65 2.90
C GLU A 51 3.88 -9.20 2.98
N SER A 52 4.42 -9.69 1.87
CA SER A 52 5.76 -10.27 1.87
C SER A 52 6.86 -9.26 1.58
N SER A 53 6.58 -8.23 0.78
CA SER A 53 7.61 -7.31 0.29
C SER A 53 7.61 -5.95 0.96
N HIS A 54 6.46 -5.52 1.49
CA HIS A 54 6.30 -4.18 2.06
C HIS A 54 5.54 -4.25 3.38
N LYS A 55 6.20 -4.83 4.39
CA LYS A 55 5.57 -5.02 5.71
C LYS A 55 5.29 -3.70 6.43
N GLU A 56 5.93 -2.62 6.02
CA GLU A 56 5.70 -1.30 6.60
C GLU A 56 4.36 -0.70 6.13
N VAL A 57 3.78 -1.22 5.06
CA VAL A 57 2.49 -0.77 4.56
C VAL A 57 1.38 -1.47 5.36
N ARG A 58 0.40 -0.70 5.77
CA ARG A 58 -0.76 -1.25 6.47
C ARG A 58 -1.82 -1.66 5.46
N LEU A 59 -2.33 -2.86 5.63
CA LEU A 59 -3.26 -3.43 4.67
C LEU A 59 -4.63 -3.59 5.31
N ILE A 60 -5.66 -3.06 4.63
CA ILE A 60 -7.05 -3.26 5.01
C ILE A 60 -7.71 -4.07 3.90
N ARG A 61 -8.31 -5.18 4.25
CA ARG A 61 -9.00 -6.02 3.28
C ARG A 61 -10.49 -5.75 3.37
N LEU A 62 -11.03 -5.19 2.29
CA LEU A 62 -12.45 -4.91 2.18
C LEU A 62 -13.09 -6.06 1.41
N GLU A 63 -14.23 -6.52 1.86
CA GLU A 63 -14.93 -7.59 1.16
C GLU A 63 -16.26 -7.16 0.61
#